data_251c382fd91ff6746b079f982a00ed7a
#
_entry.id   251c382fd91ff6746b079f982a00ed7a
#
_cell.length_a   1.000
_cell.length_b   1.000
_cell.length_c   1.000
_cell.angle_alpha   90.00
_cell.angle_beta   90.00
_cell.angle_gamma   90.00
#
_symmetry.space_group_name_H-M   'P 1'
#
loop_
_entity.id
_entity.type
_entity.pdbx_description
1 polymer ?
#
loop_
_entity_poly.entity_id
_entity_poly.type
_entity_poly.pdbx_seq_one_letter_code
_entity_poly.pdbx_strand_id
1 'polypeptide(L)'
;MKKHHNNPDSCTACTVCIANCPVTAATRKFRGPKMVGPTLERMRLSQDDIEPSLEYCSNCKNCDMSCPSGVPISTLNMLARAKYFKNRKRSLRDWILSHGEKMAKLSAATPGMANFGMKMSRGILKKIGISDKAPLPAYASKSFSKLFKNLKQTSYPDKVVFYPGCFINYNDPQVGMDFVAVMQANKLEVIVEEDFVCCGSPLVVNGFLDEAEENAKQNVQILKKWTDKGYPIITCCTSCGLMLKQEYQELFHIEGVAEYAKHLYDADEFLLDLHDQGRLNTNFGTLNEKYMYHAPCHLRAQGMGLPGVELLALIPGLDVQDADAGCCGISGNYGFKDDKYDISMEIGSGLFKAIKDSGRDTVVSECGTCRLQIGHGANVKTLHPLTLVRKSYEAYHK
;
A
#
# COMPACT_ATOMS: atom_id res chain seq x y z
N MET A 1 2.58 23.57 -18.06
CA MET A 1 2.33 23.61 -16.61
C MET A 1 3.29 22.62 -16.05
N LYS A 2 4.56 23.05 -15.39
CA LYS A 2 4.65 22.47 -14.43
C LYS A 2 5.89 22.14 -13.85
N LYS A 3 6.68 23.09 -13.59
CA LYS A 3 7.89 23.04 -12.77
C LYS A 3 7.63 23.24 -11.26
N HIS A 4 6.38 23.01 -10.78
CA HIS A 4 6.00 23.35 -9.39
C HIS A 4 5.84 22.16 -8.46
N HIS A 5 6.03 20.92 -8.91
CA HIS A 5 5.69 19.74 -8.10
C HIS A 5 6.50 19.58 -6.80
N ASN A 6 7.69 20.13 -6.71
CA ASN A 6 8.51 20.03 -5.49
C ASN A 6 8.94 21.40 -4.93
N ASN A 7 8.13 22.44 -5.14
CA ASN A 7 8.50 23.78 -4.68
C ASN A 7 8.09 24.00 -3.21
N PRO A 8 9.05 24.12 -2.27
CA PRO A 8 8.78 24.43 -0.87
C PRO A 8 8.23 25.85 -0.66
N ASP A 9 8.42 26.77 -1.62
CA ASP A 9 8.02 28.16 -1.49
C ASP A 9 6.51 28.39 -1.60
N SER A 10 5.76 27.42 -2.12
CA SER A 10 4.29 27.43 -2.08
C SER A 10 3.73 27.26 -0.66
N CYS A 11 4.55 26.91 0.33
CA CYS A 11 4.12 26.73 1.71
C CYS A 11 3.81 28.09 2.39
N THR A 12 2.54 28.29 2.72
CA THR A 12 2.05 29.49 3.44
C THR A 12 2.23 29.43 4.95
N ALA A 13 2.90 28.42 5.47
CA ALA A 13 3.16 28.19 6.89
C ALA A 13 1.91 28.03 7.79
N CYS A 14 0.75 27.67 7.24
CA CYS A 14 -0.53 27.56 7.94
C CYS A 14 -0.63 26.46 9.00
N THR A 15 0.32 25.52 9.07
CA THR A 15 0.44 24.39 10.03
C THR A 15 -0.62 23.30 9.94
N VAL A 16 -1.57 23.33 9.04
CA VAL A 16 -2.62 22.29 8.85
C VAL A 16 -2.01 20.89 8.71
N CYS A 17 -0.90 20.76 8.00
CA CYS A 17 -0.19 19.47 7.84
C CYS A 17 0.36 18.91 9.17
N ILE A 18 0.67 19.75 10.16
CA ILE A 18 1.10 19.32 11.51
C ILE A 18 -0.11 18.80 12.29
N ALA A 19 -1.23 19.53 12.25
CA ALA A 19 -2.46 19.14 12.93
C ALA A 19 -3.03 17.81 12.42
N ASN A 20 -2.88 17.51 11.12
CA ASN A 20 -3.34 16.27 10.49
C ASN A 20 -2.28 15.15 10.46
N CYS A 21 -1.12 15.35 11.06
CA CYS A 21 -0.08 14.33 11.06
C CYS A 21 -0.28 13.32 12.19
N PRO A 22 -0.56 12.03 11.89
CA PRO A 22 -0.80 11.02 12.91
C PRO A 22 0.45 10.75 13.77
N VAL A 23 1.65 10.90 13.19
CA VAL A 23 2.89 10.72 13.96
C VAL A 23 3.10 11.87 14.95
N THR A 24 2.83 13.12 14.55
CA THR A 24 2.95 14.26 15.45
C THR A 24 1.95 14.18 16.61
N ALA A 25 0.76 13.62 16.36
CA ALA A 25 -0.23 13.38 17.40
C ALA A 25 0.21 12.30 18.40
N ALA A 26 0.88 11.24 17.92
CA ALA A 26 1.29 10.09 18.73
C ALA A 26 2.63 10.28 19.47
N THR A 27 3.51 11.19 19.03
CA THR A 27 4.83 11.35 19.65
C THR A 27 5.42 12.74 19.45
N ARG A 28 6.18 13.20 20.46
CA ARG A 28 6.98 14.43 20.38
C ARG A 28 8.35 14.23 19.69
N LYS A 29 8.71 13.02 19.31
CA LYS A 29 9.98 12.71 18.64
C LYS A 29 10.02 13.23 17.20
N PHE A 30 8.86 13.55 16.60
CA PHE A 30 8.74 14.09 15.27
C PHE A 30 8.34 15.57 15.31
N ARG A 31 9.16 16.44 14.74
CA ARG A 31 8.90 17.89 14.70
C ARG A 31 7.76 18.29 13.74
N GLY A 32 7.26 17.33 13.00
CA GLY A 32 6.13 17.51 12.09
C GLY A 32 6.53 17.80 10.64
N PRO A 33 5.62 17.47 9.70
CA PRO A 33 5.90 17.44 8.27
C PRO A 33 6.36 18.80 7.72
N LYS A 34 5.76 19.90 8.14
CA LYS A 34 6.17 21.25 7.73
C LYS A 34 7.62 21.55 8.14
N MET A 35 7.98 21.20 9.37
CA MET A 35 9.29 21.56 9.93
C MET A 35 10.42 20.80 9.26
N VAL A 36 10.24 19.48 9.03
CA VAL A 36 11.26 18.65 8.40
C VAL A 36 11.24 18.70 6.87
N GLY A 37 10.14 19.16 6.27
CA GLY A 37 9.93 19.31 4.83
C GLY A 37 10.12 20.77 4.36
N PRO A 38 9.03 21.48 4.00
CA PRO A 38 9.14 22.76 3.30
C PRO A 38 9.97 23.84 4.02
N THR A 39 9.92 23.89 5.35
CA THR A 39 10.69 24.88 6.11
C THR A 39 12.19 24.64 5.98
N LEU A 40 12.65 23.40 6.20
CA LEU A 40 14.06 23.05 6.09
C LEU A 40 14.52 22.94 4.64
N GLU A 41 13.64 22.66 3.68
CA GLU A 41 14.03 22.60 2.27
C GLU A 41 14.55 23.95 1.79
N ARG A 42 13.92 25.05 2.22
CA ARG A 42 14.43 26.41 1.96
C ARG A 42 15.83 26.63 2.54
N MET A 43 16.11 26.07 3.73
CA MET A 43 17.43 26.17 4.37
C MET A 43 18.43 25.18 3.74
N ARG A 44 17.98 24.00 3.36
CA ARG A 44 18.84 22.99 2.70
C ARG A 44 19.44 23.46 1.38
N LEU A 45 18.73 24.31 0.67
CA LEU A 45 19.27 24.95 -0.55
C LEU A 45 20.50 25.82 -0.28
N SER A 46 20.66 26.30 0.96
CA SER A 46 21.76 27.18 1.35
C SER A 46 22.80 26.50 2.28
N GLN A 47 22.40 25.56 3.12
CA GLN A 47 23.20 25.05 4.23
C GLN A 47 23.33 23.53 4.29
N ASP A 48 22.68 22.78 3.40
CA ASP A 48 22.67 21.30 3.35
C ASP A 48 22.25 20.61 4.66
N ASP A 49 21.42 21.29 5.47
CA ASP A 49 21.01 20.83 6.79
C ASP A 49 19.82 19.88 6.75
N ILE A 50 19.86 18.82 7.55
CA ILE A 50 18.82 17.79 7.63
C ILE A 50 18.43 17.54 9.08
N GLU A 51 17.16 17.71 9.38
CA GLU A 51 16.59 17.48 10.70
C GLU A 51 16.46 15.97 10.99
N PRO A 52 17.14 15.44 12.03
CA PRO A 52 17.15 13.99 12.33
C PRO A 52 15.77 13.40 12.57
N SER A 53 14.80 14.18 13.10
CA SER A 53 13.45 13.67 13.35
C SER A 53 12.69 13.30 12.07
N LEU A 54 13.24 13.62 10.89
CA LEU A 54 12.73 13.17 9.60
C LEU A 54 12.58 11.64 9.50
N GLU A 55 13.39 10.87 10.24
CA GLU A 55 13.27 9.41 10.28
C GLU A 55 11.93 8.92 10.85
N TYR A 56 11.19 9.76 11.58
CA TYR A 56 9.87 9.44 12.11
C TYR A 56 8.73 9.70 11.13
N CYS A 57 8.97 10.36 9.98
CA CYS A 57 7.96 10.49 8.95
C CYS A 57 7.56 9.11 8.40
N SER A 58 6.27 8.81 8.40
CA SER A 58 5.73 7.51 7.97
C SER A 58 5.33 7.45 6.48
N ASN A 59 5.45 8.54 5.74
CA ASN A 59 5.02 8.67 4.33
C ASN A 59 3.54 8.33 4.09
N CYS A 60 2.66 8.67 5.04
CA CYS A 60 1.22 8.37 4.94
C CYS A 60 0.42 9.34 4.04
N LYS A 61 1.06 10.36 3.47
CA LYS A 61 0.47 11.37 2.58
C LYS A 61 -0.60 12.30 3.22
N ASN A 62 -0.96 12.16 4.50
CA ASN A 62 -1.96 13.02 5.13
C ASN A 62 -1.60 14.51 5.06
N CYS A 63 -0.31 14.84 5.13
CA CYS A 63 0.15 16.23 5.00
C CYS A 63 -0.08 16.78 3.58
N ASP A 64 0.06 15.97 2.56
CA ASP A 64 -0.15 16.36 1.15
C ASP A 64 -1.65 16.58 0.90
N MET A 65 -2.49 15.61 1.31
CA MET A 65 -3.95 15.70 1.18
C MET A 65 -4.55 16.90 1.93
N SER A 66 -3.97 17.28 3.06
CA SER A 66 -4.47 18.39 3.87
C SER A 66 -3.86 19.74 3.51
N CYS A 67 -2.91 19.82 2.58
CA CYS A 67 -2.23 21.05 2.23
C CYS A 67 -3.08 21.95 1.32
N PRO A 68 -3.57 23.12 1.78
CA PRO A 68 -4.40 23.99 0.93
C PRO A 68 -3.62 24.60 -0.23
N SER A 69 -2.29 24.61 -0.15
CA SER A 69 -1.39 25.13 -1.19
C SER A 69 -0.82 24.03 -2.11
N GLY A 70 -1.24 22.79 -1.95
CA GLY A 70 -0.79 21.67 -2.79
C GLY A 70 0.71 21.37 -2.72
N VAL A 71 1.37 21.66 -1.60
CA VAL A 71 2.80 21.37 -1.42
C VAL A 71 2.95 19.86 -1.21
N PRO A 72 3.79 19.13 -2.00
CA PRO A 72 4.03 17.71 -1.86
C PRO A 72 5.02 17.45 -0.71
N ILE A 73 4.56 17.67 0.52
CA ILE A 73 5.39 17.68 1.72
C ILE A 73 6.02 16.31 1.97
N SER A 74 5.27 15.23 1.75
CA SER A 74 5.79 13.88 1.94
C SER A 74 6.87 13.54 0.92
N THR A 75 6.73 13.97 -0.31
CA THR A 75 7.73 13.82 -1.37
C THR A 75 9.02 14.55 -1.02
N LEU A 76 8.91 15.82 -0.56
CA LEU A 76 10.05 16.58 -0.04
C LEU A 76 10.75 15.83 1.11
N ASN A 77 9.97 15.23 2.01
CA ASN A 77 10.50 14.45 3.13
C ASN A 77 11.23 13.18 2.66
N MET A 78 10.72 12.49 1.63
CA MET A 78 11.38 11.28 1.10
C MET A 78 12.68 11.63 0.37
N LEU A 79 12.70 12.69 -0.42
CA LEU A 79 13.91 13.20 -1.07
C LEU A 79 14.96 13.63 -0.04
N ALA A 80 14.56 14.35 1.01
CA ALA A 80 15.44 14.73 2.10
C ALA A 80 15.99 13.52 2.87
N ARG A 81 15.16 12.49 3.08
CA ARG A 81 15.59 11.22 3.70
C ARG A 81 16.63 10.50 2.85
N ALA A 82 16.42 10.42 1.55
CA ALA A 82 17.39 9.81 0.64
C ALA A 82 18.72 10.56 0.68
N LYS A 83 18.70 11.90 0.65
CA LYS A 83 19.88 12.75 0.80
C LYS A 83 20.59 12.52 2.14
N TYR A 84 19.85 12.44 3.24
CA TYR A 84 20.37 12.14 4.58
C TYR A 84 21.14 10.82 4.61
N PHE A 85 20.65 9.78 3.91
CA PHE A 85 21.27 8.47 3.91
C PHE A 85 22.34 8.29 2.84
N LYS A 86 22.48 9.19 1.86
CA LYS A 86 23.43 9.03 0.74
C LYS A 86 24.86 8.75 1.20
N ASN A 87 25.31 9.42 2.27
CA ASN A 87 26.64 9.30 2.81
C ASN A 87 26.70 8.57 4.17
N ARG A 88 25.65 7.86 4.53
CA ARG A 88 25.54 7.16 5.83
C ARG A 88 25.30 5.66 5.63
N LYS A 89 25.97 4.86 6.45
CA LYS A 89 25.76 3.41 6.46
C LYS A 89 24.34 3.11 6.97
N ARG A 90 23.56 2.39 6.19
CA ARG A 90 22.21 1.96 6.56
C ARG A 90 22.25 0.78 7.49
N SER A 91 21.25 0.69 8.37
CA SER A 91 21.13 -0.43 9.31
C SER A 91 20.71 -1.71 8.58
N LEU A 92 21.17 -2.86 9.10
CA LEU A 92 20.73 -4.17 8.62
C LEU A 92 19.20 -4.32 8.70
N ARG A 93 18.59 -3.75 9.75
CA ARG A 93 17.14 -3.67 9.89
C ARG A 93 16.47 -3.03 8.67
N ASP A 94 16.93 -1.83 8.32
CA ASP A 94 16.31 -1.07 7.24
C ASP A 94 16.52 -1.76 5.89
N TRP A 95 17.67 -2.42 5.71
CA TRP A 95 17.91 -3.22 4.52
C TRP A 95 16.94 -4.42 4.43
N ILE A 96 16.80 -5.21 5.50
CA ILE A 96 15.88 -6.37 5.53
C ILE A 96 14.43 -5.93 5.26
N LEU A 97 13.97 -4.87 5.93
CA LEU A 97 12.59 -4.40 5.79
C LEU A 97 12.31 -3.78 4.41
N SER A 98 13.32 -3.21 3.76
CA SER A 98 13.19 -2.62 2.42
C SER A 98 13.18 -3.66 1.30
N HIS A 99 13.90 -4.76 1.48
CA HIS A 99 14.11 -5.79 0.46
C HIS A 99 13.19 -7.01 0.65
N GLY A 100 11.94 -6.77 1.03
CA GLY A 100 10.97 -7.84 1.28
C GLY A 100 10.80 -8.82 0.12
N GLU A 101 10.89 -8.35 -1.13
CA GLU A 101 10.87 -9.23 -2.31
C GLU A 101 12.10 -10.13 -2.40
N LYS A 102 13.31 -9.60 -2.19
CA LYS A 102 14.55 -10.39 -2.18
C LYS A 102 14.50 -11.44 -1.07
N MET A 103 14.05 -11.04 0.13
CA MET A 103 13.87 -11.95 1.26
C MET A 103 12.85 -13.05 0.98
N ALA A 104 11.74 -12.69 0.32
CA ALA A 104 10.71 -13.65 -0.06
C ALA A 104 11.19 -14.64 -1.12
N LYS A 105 11.91 -14.19 -2.14
CA LYS A 105 12.54 -15.06 -3.15
C LYS A 105 13.49 -16.07 -2.51
N LEU A 106 14.33 -15.65 -1.55
CA LEU A 106 15.21 -16.55 -0.79
C LEU A 106 14.43 -17.55 0.05
N SER A 107 13.30 -17.14 0.64
CA SER A 107 12.45 -17.97 1.49
C SER A 107 11.52 -18.90 0.69
N ALA A 108 11.35 -18.67 -0.61
CA ALA A 108 10.36 -19.34 -1.45
C ALA A 108 10.63 -20.85 -1.64
N ALA A 109 11.88 -21.33 -1.42
CA ALA A 109 12.22 -22.74 -1.46
C ALA A 109 11.68 -23.51 -0.23
N THR A 110 11.70 -22.88 0.95
CA THR A 110 11.33 -23.48 2.24
C THR A 110 10.53 -22.52 3.12
N PRO A 111 9.34 -22.08 2.69
CA PRO A 111 8.59 -21.03 3.40
C PRO A 111 8.19 -21.42 4.82
N GLY A 112 7.90 -22.70 5.08
CA GLY A 112 7.61 -23.20 6.42
C GLY A 112 8.80 -23.05 7.38
N MET A 113 10.01 -23.37 6.92
CA MET A 113 11.24 -23.18 7.71
C MET A 113 11.55 -21.72 7.93
N ALA A 114 11.34 -20.86 6.91
CA ALA A 114 11.53 -19.43 7.03
C ALA A 114 10.56 -18.83 8.06
N ASN A 115 9.28 -19.19 8.03
CA ASN A 115 8.29 -18.75 9.01
C ASN A 115 8.59 -19.24 10.42
N PHE A 116 9.01 -20.51 10.57
CA PHE A 116 9.45 -21.05 11.86
C PHE A 116 10.68 -20.30 12.37
N GLY A 117 11.68 -20.09 11.51
CA GLY A 117 12.87 -19.33 11.83
C GLY A 117 12.55 -17.91 12.31
N MET A 118 11.64 -17.19 11.63
CA MET A 118 11.20 -15.87 12.07
C MET A 118 10.56 -15.90 13.46
N LYS A 119 9.76 -16.91 13.79
CA LYS A 119 9.18 -17.05 15.14
C LYS A 119 10.25 -17.29 16.21
N MET A 120 11.18 -18.19 15.94
CA MET A 120 12.24 -18.55 16.90
C MET A 120 13.29 -17.44 17.07
N SER A 121 13.54 -16.65 16.02
CA SER A 121 14.56 -15.59 16.03
C SER A 121 14.05 -14.22 16.51
N ARG A 122 12.84 -14.12 17.08
CA ARG A 122 12.25 -12.85 17.55
C ARG A 122 13.23 -12.04 18.43
N GLY A 123 13.93 -12.69 19.37
CA GLY A 123 14.93 -12.03 20.21
C GLY A 123 16.15 -11.53 19.43
N ILE A 124 16.57 -12.24 18.35
CA ILE A 124 17.65 -11.80 17.47
C ILE A 124 17.18 -10.63 16.60
N LEU A 125 15.98 -10.70 16.05
CA LEU A 125 15.37 -9.63 15.28
C LEU A 125 15.27 -8.34 16.09
N LYS A 126 14.93 -8.43 17.38
CA LYS A 126 14.94 -7.29 18.30
C LYS A 126 16.33 -6.66 18.45
N LYS A 127 17.39 -7.47 18.56
CA LYS A 127 18.77 -6.96 18.66
C LYS A 127 19.21 -6.16 17.43
N ILE A 128 18.65 -6.45 16.26
CA ILE A 128 18.91 -5.66 15.05
C ILE A 128 17.89 -4.53 14.84
N GLY A 129 16.95 -4.34 15.79
CA GLY A 129 15.97 -3.25 15.80
C GLY A 129 14.64 -3.53 15.11
N ILE A 130 14.32 -4.80 14.82
CA ILE A 130 12.98 -5.23 14.37
C ILE A 130 12.19 -5.66 15.61
N SER A 131 11.00 -5.10 15.80
CA SER A 131 10.19 -5.38 17.00
C SER A 131 9.81 -6.85 17.12
N ASP A 132 10.02 -7.42 18.29
CA ASP A 132 9.59 -8.75 18.65
C ASP A 132 8.06 -8.87 18.83
N LYS A 133 7.38 -7.74 19.01
CA LYS A 133 5.92 -7.64 19.17
C LYS A 133 5.18 -7.45 17.84
N ALA A 134 5.85 -6.93 16.81
CA ALA A 134 5.21 -6.55 15.55
C ALA A 134 4.66 -7.76 14.78
N PRO A 135 3.51 -7.62 14.07
CA PRO A 135 2.90 -8.66 13.26
C PRO A 135 3.65 -8.82 11.92
N LEU A 136 4.85 -9.41 11.94
CA LEU A 136 5.60 -9.64 10.69
C LEU A 136 4.82 -10.57 9.75
N PRO A 137 4.77 -10.23 8.44
CA PRO A 137 4.05 -11.03 7.46
C PRO A 137 4.69 -12.42 7.29
N ALA A 138 3.88 -13.47 7.35
CA ALA A 138 4.32 -14.82 7.05
C ALA A 138 4.43 -15.03 5.52
N TYR A 139 5.36 -15.87 5.09
CA TYR A 139 5.44 -16.29 3.69
C TYR A 139 4.43 -17.39 3.40
N ALA A 140 3.74 -17.27 2.27
CA ALA A 140 2.80 -18.28 1.80
C ALA A 140 3.55 -19.55 1.33
N SER A 141 2.90 -20.69 1.42
CA SER A 141 3.46 -21.98 0.98
C SER A 141 3.74 -22.04 -0.52
N LYS A 142 2.94 -21.32 -1.31
CA LYS A 142 3.12 -21.12 -2.75
C LYS A 142 2.89 -19.65 -3.08
N SER A 143 3.76 -19.06 -3.88
CA SER A 143 3.56 -17.69 -4.38
C SER A 143 2.38 -17.63 -5.34
N PHE A 144 1.77 -16.43 -5.47
CA PHE A 144 0.73 -16.19 -6.46
C PHE A 144 1.19 -16.56 -7.87
N SER A 145 2.40 -16.18 -8.27
CA SER A 145 2.95 -16.51 -9.59
C SER A 145 2.99 -18.04 -9.85
N LYS A 146 3.33 -18.84 -8.82
CA LYS A 146 3.30 -20.31 -8.94
C LYS A 146 1.87 -20.86 -9.03
N LEU A 147 0.91 -20.28 -8.31
CA LEU A 147 -0.50 -20.65 -8.39
C LEU A 147 -1.08 -20.30 -9.75
N PHE A 148 -0.81 -19.08 -10.22
CA PHE A 148 -1.30 -18.55 -11.49
C PHE A 148 -0.80 -19.36 -12.69
N LYS A 149 0.49 -19.76 -12.73
CA LYS A 149 1.04 -20.61 -13.80
C LYS A 149 0.30 -21.95 -13.97
N ASN A 150 -0.28 -22.47 -12.90
CA ASN A 150 -1.02 -23.73 -12.92
C ASN A 150 -2.53 -23.54 -13.09
N LEU A 151 -2.99 -22.28 -13.14
CA LEU A 151 -4.40 -21.96 -13.27
C LEU A 151 -4.81 -22.02 -14.75
N LYS A 152 -5.87 -22.74 -15.04
CA LYS A 152 -6.51 -22.67 -16.36
C LYS A 152 -7.55 -21.56 -16.35
N GLN A 153 -7.33 -20.53 -17.14
CA GLN A 153 -8.29 -19.47 -17.37
C GLN A 153 -9.10 -19.75 -18.65
N THR A 154 -10.36 -19.31 -18.65
CA THR A 154 -11.09 -19.14 -19.92
C THR A 154 -10.50 -17.96 -20.67
N SER A 155 -10.21 -18.12 -21.95
CA SER A 155 -9.73 -17.01 -22.78
C SER A 155 -10.91 -16.13 -23.19
N TYR A 156 -10.72 -14.83 -23.03
CA TYR A 156 -11.69 -13.80 -23.40
C TYR A 156 -11.05 -12.75 -24.32
N PRO A 157 -11.84 -12.08 -25.19
CA PRO A 157 -11.35 -10.99 -26.03
C PRO A 157 -10.79 -9.83 -25.19
N ASP A 158 -11.52 -9.47 -24.12
CA ASP A 158 -11.14 -8.42 -23.20
C ASP A 158 -10.14 -8.93 -22.17
N LYS A 159 -9.08 -8.19 -21.95
CA LYS A 159 -7.97 -8.58 -21.08
C LYS A 159 -7.59 -7.46 -20.13
N VAL A 160 -7.07 -7.85 -18.97
CA VAL A 160 -6.49 -6.93 -17.99
C VAL A 160 -5.09 -7.40 -17.60
N VAL A 161 -4.19 -6.47 -17.34
CA VAL A 161 -2.85 -6.79 -16.84
C VAL A 161 -2.84 -6.62 -15.32
N PHE A 162 -2.46 -7.66 -14.61
CA PHE A 162 -2.41 -7.65 -13.15
C PHE A 162 -0.99 -7.41 -12.65
N TYR A 163 -0.82 -6.35 -11.86
CA TYR A 163 0.38 -6.10 -11.09
C TYR A 163 0.18 -6.59 -9.64
N PRO A 164 0.67 -7.78 -9.27
CA PRO A 164 0.40 -8.35 -7.95
C PRO A 164 1.18 -7.66 -6.82
N GLY A 165 2.34 -7.08 -7.15
CA GLY A 165 3.27 -6.59 -6.13
C GLY A 165 3.84 -7.69 -5.25
N CYS A 166 4.80 -7.33 -4.38
CA CYS A 166 5.51 -8.34 -3.58
C CYS A 166 4.67 -8.94 -2.45
N PHE A 167 3.79 -8.15 -1.80
CA PHE A 167 2.99 -8.66 -0.68
C PHE A 167 1.97 -9.70 -1.13
N ILE A 168 1.20 -9.42 -2.17
CA ILE A 168 0.23 -10.39 -2.72
C ILE A 168 0.96 -11.61 -3.27
N ASN A 169 2.08 -11.41 -3.96
CA ASN A 169 2.79 -12.54 -4.54
C ASN A 169 3.32 -13.52 -3.50
N TYR A 170 3.86 -13.04 -2.38
CA TYR A 170 4.61 -13.90 -1.46
C TYR A 170 3.97 -14.09 -0.07
N ASN A 171 3.10 -13.16 0.37
CA ASN A 171 2.52 -13.21 1.70
C ASN A 171 1.02 -13.52 1.69
N ASP A 172 0.27 -12.99 0.70
CA ASP A 172 -1.17 -13.16 0.61
C ASP A 172 -1.64 -13.50 -0.82
N PRO A 173 -1.20 -14.63 -1.38
CA PRO A 173 -1.53 -15.03 -2.76
C PRO A 173 -3.02 -15.27 -2.99
N GLN A 174 -3.80 -15.47 -1.92
CA GLN A 174 -5.24 -15.66 -2.04
C GLN A 174 -5.93 -14.42 -2.62
N VAL A 175 -5.49 -13.21 -2.28
CA VAL A 175 -6.02 -11.97 -2.90
C VAL A 175 -5.80 -11.96 -4.41
N GLY A 176 -4.63 -12.40 -4.89
CA GLY A 176 -4.38 -12.52 -6.32
C GLY A 176 -5.27 -13.57 -7.00
N MET A 177 -5.53 -14.69 -6.33
CA MET A 177 -6.43 -15.73 -6.83
C MET A 177 -7.90 -15.25 -6.83
N ASP A 178 -8.31 -14.52 -5.78
CA ASP A 178 -9.63 -13.90 -5.71
C ASP A 178 -9.82 -12.89 -6.87
N PHE A 179 -8.79 -12.07 -7.13
CA PHE A 179 -8.78 -11.15 -8.28
C PHE A 179 -9.01 -11.88 -9.60
N VAL A 180 -8.24 -12.96 -9.87
CA VAL A 180 -8.41 -13.71 -11.12
C VAL A 180 -9.80 -14.30 -11.23
N ALA A 181 -10.35 -14.86 -10.15
CA ALA A 181 -11.70 -15.42 -10.14
C ALA A 181 -12.76 -14.35 -10.42
N VAL A 182 -12.64 -13.16 -9.83
CA VAL A 182 -13.54 -12.03 -10.05
C VAL A 182 -13.44 -11.54 -11.50
N MET A 183 -12.24 -11.39 -12.07
CA MET A 183 -12.07 -10.99 -13.47
C MET A 183 -12.69 -12.02 -14.43
N GLN A 184 -12.47 -13.32 -14.20
CA GLN A 184 -13.06 -14.38 -15.00
C GLN A 184 -14.61 -14.40 -14.92
N ALA A 185 -15.19 -14.11 -13.76
CA ALA A 185 -16.64 -13.95 -13.60
C ALA A 185 -17.19 -12.76 -14.42
N ASN A 186 -16.34 -11.77 -14.70
CA ASN A 186 -16.64 -10.60 -15.55
C ASN A 186 -16.18 -10.77 -17.00
N LYS A 187 -15.85 -11.99 -17.43
CA LYS A 187 -15.40 -12.32 -18.79
C LYS A 187 -14.14 -11.56 -19.23
N LEU A 188 -13.22 -11.37 -18.30
CA LEU A 188 -11.91 -10.76 -18.52
C LEU A 188 -10.80 -11.79 -18.33
N GLU A 189 -9.87 -11.86 -19.29
CA GLU A 189 -8.65 -12.67 -19.17
C GLU A 189 -7.57 -11.87 -18.44
N VAL A 190 -6.93 -12.51 -17.44
CA VAL A 190 -5.87 -11.86 -16.67
C VAL A 190 -4.49 -12.20 -17.23
N ILE A 191 -3.69 -11.18 -17.47
CA ILE A 191 -2.29 -11.29 -17.87
C ILE A 191 -1.42 -10.92 -16.67
N VAL A 192 -0.39 -11.71 -16.41
CA VAL A 192 0.62 -11.44 -15.37
C VAL A 192 2.01 -11.51 -16.01
N GLU A 193 2.75 -10.40 -15.97
CA GLU A 193 4.13 -10.37 -16.43
C GLU A 193 5.07 -10.90 -15.35
N GLU A 194 5.98 -11.79 -15.74
CA GLU A 194 6.94 -12.41 -14.81
C GLU A 194 8.05 -11.44 -14.39
N ASP A 195 8.35 -10.47 -15.25
CA ASP A 195 9.43 -9.50 -15.07
C ASP A 195 9.05 -8.31 -14.19
N PHE A 196 7.82 -8.24 -13.68
CA PHE A 196 7.46 -7.25 -12.69
C PHE A 196 8.29 -7.40 -11.41
N VAL A 197 8.80 -6.27 -10.92
CA VAL A 197 9.53 -6.18 -9.66
C VAL A 197 8.75 -5.37 -8.63
N CYS A 198 9.21 -5.38 -7.38
CA CYS A 198 8.60 -4.58 -6.30
C CYS A 198 8.42 -3.12 -6.73
N CYS A 199 7.27 -2.51 -6.39
CA CYS A 199 6.98 -1.11 -6.71
C CYS A 199 7.99 -0.10 -6.11
N GLY A 200 8.82 -0.52 -5.17
CA GLY A 200 9.83 0.33 -4.55
C GLY A 200 9.36 1.11 -3.31
N SER A 201 8.08 1.10 -2.95
CA SER A 201 7.60 1.83 -1.77
C SER A 201 8.38 1.51 -0.48
N PRO A 202 8.69 0.24 -0.12
CA PRO A 202 9.53 -0.07 1.03
C PRO A 202 10.97 0.47 0.91
N LEU A 203 11.51 0.58 -0.30
CA LEU A 203 12.82 1.15 -0.58
C LEU A 203 12.82 2.66 -0.32
N VAL A 204 11.84 3.38 -0.88
CA VAL A 204 11.67 4.84 -0.72
C VAL A 204 11.58 5.23 0.75
N VAL A 205 10.70 4.59 1.53
CA VAL A 205 10.51 4.94 2.95
C VAL A 205 11.72 4.65 3.83
N ASN A 206 12.68 3.86 3.37
CA ASN A 206 13.95 3.60 4.06
C ASN A 206 15.15 4.28 3.38
N GLY A 207 14.90 5.13 2.38
CA GLY A 207 15.91 5.96 1.73
C GLY A 207 16.81 5.23 0.71
N PHE A 208 16.40 4.06 0.19
CA PHE A 208 17.08 3.35 -0.92
C PHE A 208 16.51 3.84 -2.27
N LEU A 209 16.67 5.14 -2.53
CA LEU A 209 16.00 5.78 -3.65
C LEU A 209 16.53 5.31 -5.00
N ASP A 210 17.83 5.09 -5.11
CA ASP A 210 18.47 4.64 -6.36
C ASP A 210 17.94 3.25 -6.78
N GLU A 211 17.86 2.30 -5.82
CA GLU A 211 17.28 0.97 -6.10
C GLU A 211 15.78 1.04 -6.41
N ALA A 212 15.05 1.97 -5.77
CA ALA A 212 13.64 2.19 -6.07
C ALA A 212 13.44 2.76 -7.49
N GLU A 213 14.33 3.64 -7.95
CA GLU A 213 14.32 4.19 -9.31
C GLU A 213 14.62 3.12 -10.37
N GLU A 214 15.58 2.21 -10.11
CA GLU A 214 15.85 1.08 -10.99
C GLU A 214 14.61 0.18 -11.16
N ASN A 215 13.96 -0.18 -10.05
CA ASN A 215 12.70 -0.92 -10.09
C ASN A 215 11.61 -0.16 -10.86
N ALA A 216 11.53 1.16 -10.66
CA ALA A 216 10.55 1.99 -11.34
C ALA A 216 10.76 1.99 -12.86
N LYS A 217 12.01 2.15 -13.33
CA LYS A 217 12.35 2.11 -14.76
C LYS A 217 11.94 0.78 -15.40
N GLN A 218 12.22 -0.34 -14.73
CA GLN A 218 11.81 -1.67 -15.22
C GLN A 218 10.30 -1.81 -15.29
N ASN A 219 9.58 -1.47 -14.21
CA ASN A 219 8.11 -1.55 -14.20
C ASN A 219 7.47 -0.63 -15.25
N VAL A 220 7.96 0.61 -15.42
CA VAL A 220 7.45 1.56 -16.42
C VAL A 220 7.52 1.00 -17.84
N GLN A 221 8.63 0.34 -18.21
CA GLN A 221 8.76 -0.28 -19.54
C GLN A 221 7.68 -1.35 -19.78
N ILE A 222 7.41 -2.19 -18.76
CA ILE A 222 6.39 -3.23 -18.86
C ILE A 222 4.98 -2.62 -18.89
N LEU A 223 4.72 -1.66 -18.01
CA LEU A 223 3.42 -0.99 -17.93
C LEU A 223 3.07 -0.30 -19.25
N LYS A 224 4.01 0.48 -19.81
CA LYS A 224 3.82 1.12 -21.13
C LYS A 224 3.56 0.11 -22.25
N LYS A 225 4.32 -0.98 -22.31
CA LYS A 225 4.11 -2.04 -23.32
C LYS A 225 2.66 -2.50 -23.40
N TRP A 226 1.95 -2.53 -22.25
CA TRP A 226 0.57 -3.02 -22.20
C TRP A 226 -0.46 -1.91 -22.36
N THR A 227 -0.23 -0.74 -21.80
CA THR A 227 -1.15 0.40 -21.99
C THR A 227 -1.12 0.92 -23.43
N ASP A 228 0.03 0.86 -24.11
CA ASP A 228 0.13 1.19 -25.54
C ASP A 228 -0.69 0.23 -26.43
N LYS A 229 -1.03 -0.97 -25.90
CA LYS A 229 -1.96 -1.92 -26.53
C LYS A 229 -3.43 -1.74 -26.12
N GLY A 230 -3.71 -0.76 -25.26
CA GLY A 230 -5.05 -0.46 -24.77
C GLY A 230 -5.51 -1.34 -23.58
N TYR A 231 -4.63 -2.13 -22.97
CA TYR A 231 -5.02 -2.96 -21.83
C TYR A 231 -4.93 -2.17 -20.52
N PRO A 232 -5.98 -2.20 -19.67
CA PRO A 232 -5.93 -1.63 -18.33
C PRO A 232 -5.01 -2.45 -17.44
N ILE A 233 -4.33 -1.74 -16.53
CA ILE A 233 -3.47 -2.34 -15.52
C ILE A 233 -4.15 -2.25 -14.17
N ILE A 234 -4.22 -3.35 -13.46
CA ILE A 234 -4.92 -3.44 -12.19
C ILE A 234 -3.96 -3.86 -11.08
N THR A 235 -4.09 -3.23 -9.93
CA THR A 235 -3.41 -3.66 -8.69
C THR A 235 -4.42 -3.78 -7.55
N CYS A 236 -4.18 -4.73 -6.64
CA CYS A 236 -4.98 -4.92 -5.42
C CYS A 236 -4.22 -4.44 -4.17
N CYS A 237 -3.25 -3.55 -4.34
CA CYS A 237 -2.44 -3.00 -3.26
C CYS A 237 -2.35 -1.49 -3.39
N THR A 238 -3.01 -0.77 -2.50
CA THR A 238 -3.09 0.70 -2.53
C THR A 238 -1.72 1.39 -2.47
N SER A 239 -0.74 0.79 -1.77
CA SER A 239 0.63 1.32 -1.75
C SER A 239 1.36 1.12 -3.08
N CYS A 240 1.11 0.00 -3.77
CA CYS A 240 1.62 -0.19 -5.11
C CYS A 240 0.93 0.77 -6.09
N GLY A 241 -0.40 0.91 -6.02
CA GLY A 241 -1.15 1.85 -6.86
C GLY A 241 -0.64 3.28 -6.73
N LEU A 242 -0.48 3.79 -5.50
CA LEU A 242 0.05 5.13 -5.26
C LEU A 242 1.47 5.29 -5.84
N MET A 243 2.34 4.31 -5.61
CA MET A 243 3.71 4.35 -6.10
C MET A 243 3.76 4.40 -7.64
N LEU A 244 3.02 3.51 -8.29
CA LEU A 244 2.95 3.41 -9.76
C LEU A 244 2.25 4.61 -10.41
N LYS A 245 1.14 5.11 -9.81
CA LYS A 245 0.37 6.24 -10.39
C LYS A 245 1.03 7.60 -10.20
N GLN A 246 1.67 7.84 -9.03
CA GLN A 246 2.06 9.18 -8.61
C GLN A 246 3.53 9.27 -8.21
N GLU A 247 4.02 8.43 -7.29
CA GLU A 247 5.35 8.60 -6.70
C GLU A 247 6.48 8.37 -7.71
N TYR A 248 6.31 7.54 -8.73
CA TYR A 248 7.29 7.38 -9.80
C TYR A 248 7.52 8.70 -10.56
N GLN A 249 6.45 9.46 -10.81
CA GLN A 249 6.58 10.78 -11.43
C GLN A 249 7.15 11.82 -10.46
N GLU A 250 6.66 11.82 -9.20
CA GLU A 250 7.04 12.81 -8.21
C GLU A 250 8.49 12.69 -7.73
N LEU A 251 8.99 11.46 -7.59
CA LEU A 251 10.32 11.17 -7.04
C LEU A 251 11.39 11.04 -8.12
N PHE A 252 11.05 10.42 -9.26
CA PHE A 252 12.02 10.00 -10.25
C PHE A 252 11.87 10.71 -11.59
N HIS A 253 10.74 11.41 -11.82
CA HIS A 253 10.45 12.12 -13.07
C HIS A 253 10.60 11.24 -14.33
N ILE A 254 10.24 9.94 -14.23
CA ILE A 254 10.37 8.98 -15.34
C ILE A 254 9.35 9.33 -16.41
N GLU A 255 9.82 9.41 -17.65
CA GLU A 255 8.99 9.66 -18.82
C GLU A 255 8.00 8.50 -19.07
N GLY A 256 6.77 8.84 -19.46
CA GLY A 256 5.72 7.87 -19.76
C GLY A 256 4.83 7.50 -18.56
N VAL A 257 5.17 7.94 -17.35
CA VAL A 257 4.34 7.67 -16.16
C VAL A 257 2.96 8.32 -16.28
N ALA A 258 2.90 9.57 -16.73
CA ALA A 258 1.64 10.31 -16.86
C ALA A 258 0.68 9.69 -17.88
N GLU A 259 1.20 8.99 -18.87
CA GLU A 259 0.43 8.30 -19.91
C GLU A 259 -0.16 6.99 -19.37
N TYR A 260 0.66 6.07 -18.87
CA TYR A 260 0.15 4.78 -18.40
C TYR A 260 -0.69 4.91 -17.11
N ALA A 261 -0.41 5.89 -16.26
CA ALA A 261 -1.14 6.09 -15.02
C ALA A 261 -2.64 6.30 -15.20
N LYS A 262 -3.07 6.79 -16.38
CA LYS A 262 -4.49 6.93 -16.75
C LYS A 262 -5.19 5.59 -16.98
N HIS A 263 -4.43 4.54 -17.21
CA HIS A 263 -4.89 3.18 -17.46
C HIS A 263 -4.56 2.22 -16.31
N LEU A 264 -4.09 2.76 -15.17
CA LEU A 264 -3.79 1.99 -13.98
C LEU A 264 -4.87 2.23 -12.93
N TYR A 265 -5.48 1.17 -12.45
CA TYR A 265 -6.61 1.17 -11.53
C TYR A 265 -6.30 0.38 -10.25
N ASP A 266 -6.91 0.78 -9.16
CA ASP A 266 -7.19 -0.15 -8.05
C ASP A 266 -8.26 -1.14 -8.51
N ALA A 267 -8.26 -2.36 -7.96
CA ALA A 267 -9.20 -3.39 -8.41
C ALA A 267 -10.67 -3.03 -8.15
N ASP A 268 -10.94 -2.40 -7.01
CA ASP A 268 -12.31 -2.02 -6.64
C ASP A 268 -12.77 -0.81 -7.48
N GLU A 269 -11.86 0.16 -7.76
CA GLU A 269 -12.06 1.28 -8.70
C GLU A 269 -12.42 0.75 -10.10
N PHE A 270 -11.68 -0.23 -10.60
CA PHE A 270 -11.92 -0.81 -11.91
C PHE A 270 -13.27 -1.53 -12.01
N LEU A 271 -13.66 -2.27 -10.98
CA LEU A 271 -14.95 -2.95 -10.95
C LEU A 271 -16.13 -1.97 -10.91
N LEU A 272 -15.98 -0.84 -10.20
CA LEU A 272 -16.98 0.23 -10.25
C LEU A 272 -17.06 0.90 -11.62
N ASP A 273 -15.92 1.14 -12.28
CA ASP A 273 -15.91 1.65 -13.66
C ASP A 273 -16.64 0.70 -14.62
N LEU A 274 -16.45 -0.62 -14.46
CA LEU A 274 -17.24 -1.62 -15.21
C LEU A 274 -18.75 -1.56 -14.85
N HIS A 275 -19.10 -1.30 -13.59
CA HIS A 275 -20.47 -1.13 -13.17
C HIS A 275 -21.12 0.08 -13.84
N ASP A 276 -20.45 1.22 -13.85
CA ASP A 276 -20.94 2.47 -14.44
C ASP A 276 -21.10 2.34 -15.97
N GLN A 277 -20.28 1.51 -16.59
CA GLN A 277 -20.40 1.16 -18.01
C GLN A 277 -21.48 0.08 -18.29
N GLY A 278 -22.16 -0.45 -17.29
CA GLY A 278 -23.11 -1.57 -17.43
C GLY A 278 -22.48 -2.90 -17.83
N ARG A 279 -21.19 -3.09 -17.58
CA ARG A 279 -20.39 -4.27 -17.96
C ARG A 279 -20.07 -5.19 -16.78
N LEU A 280 -20.25 -4.72 -15.55
CA LEU A 280 -20.04 -5.55 -14.36
C LEU A 280 -21.06 -6.70 -14.35
N ASN A 281 -20.61 -7.90 -14.07
CA ASN A 281 -21.51 -9.00 -13.71
C ASN A 281 -22.12 -8.73 -12.33
N THR A 282 -23.38 -8.34 -12.28
CA THR A 282 -24.12 -8.04 -11.04
C THR A 282 -24.89 -9.23 -10.48
N ASN A 283 -24.66 -10.44 -10.99
CA ASN A 283 -25.25 -11.67 -10.46
C ASN A 283 -24.57 -12.04 -9.12
N PHE A 284 -24.82 -11.23 -8.11
CA PHE A 284 -24.33 -11.45 -6.76
C PHE A 284 -25.28 -12.32 -5.96
N GLY A 285 -24.77 -13.36 -5.32
CA GLY A 285 -25.49 -14.09 -4.28
C GLY A 285 -25.50 -13.30 -2.96
N THR A 286 -26.49 -13.55 -2.14
CA THR A 286 -26.69 -12.88 -0.85
C THR A 286 -25.65 -13.30 0.18
N LEU A 287 -25.02 -12.31 0.84
CA LEU A 287 -24.12 -12.50 1.98
C LEU A 287 -24.71 -11.78 3.20
N ASN A 288 -25.31 -12.53 4.14
CA ASN A 288 -25.89 -11.94 5.36
C ASN A 288 -24.82 -11.78 6.45
N GLU A 289 -23.82 -10.92 6.19
CA GLU A 289 -22.64 -10.74 7.05
C GLU A 289 -22.41 -9.25 7.31
N LYS A 290 -21.77 -8.92 8.45
CA LYS A 290 -21.47 -7.55 8.86
C LYS A 290 -19.97 -7.33 8.97
N TYR A 291 -19.48 -6.28 8.31
CA TYR A 291 -18.05 -5.96 8.27
C TYR A 291 -17.80 -4.51 8.62
N MET A 292 -16.67 -4.24 9.29
CA MET A 292 -16.10 -2.91 9.37
C MET A 292 -15.17 -2.72 8.18
N TYR A 293 -15.18 -1.54 7.57
CA TYR A 293 -14.25 -1.19 6.51
C TYR A 293 -13.20 -0.20 7.01
N HIS A 294 -11.96 -0.35 6.58
CA HIS A 294 -10.88 0.61 6.83
C HIS A 294 -10.27 1.07 5.52
N ALA A 295 -10.42 2.36 5.21
CA ALA A 295 -9.79 3.01 4.07
C ALA A 295 -8.30 3.25 4.32
N PRO A 296 -7.37 2.57 3.59
CA PRO A 296 -5.95 2.79 3.74
C PRO A 296 -5.53 4.23 3.39
N CYS A 297 -4.51 4.75 4.07
CA CYS A 297 -4.02 6.11 3.80
C CYS A 297 -3.55 6.30 2.34
N HIS A 298 -2.95 5.27 1.74
CA HIS A 298 -2.51 5.32 0.34
C HIS A 298 -3.66 5.13 -0.66
N LEU A 299 -4.83 4.62 -0.27
CA LEU A 299 -6.06 4.70 -1.06
C LEU A 299 -6.56 6.14 -1.09
N ARG A 300 -6.75 6.71 0.12
CA ARG A 300 -7.24 8.10 0.26
C ARG A 300 -6.37 9.11 -0.45
N ALA A 301 -5.04 8.91 -0.44
CA ALA A 301 -4.08 9.79 -1.12
C ALA A 301 -4.24 9.80 -2.65
N GLN A 302 -4.81 8.76 -3.24
CA GLN A 302 -5.07 8.70 -4.69
C GLN A 302 -6.34 9.47 -5.10
N GLY A 303 -7.19 9.87 -4.14
CA GLY A 303 -8.35 10.72 -4.40
C GLY A 303 -9.51 10.04 -5.11
N MET A 304 -9.57 8.70 -5.11
CA MET A 304 -10.61 7.91 -5.81
C MET A 304 -11.87 7.63 -4.96
N GLY A 305 -12.02 8.25 -3.78
CA GLY A 305 -13.13 7.95 -2.86
C GLY A 305 -12.93 6.66 -2.08
N LEU A 306 -14.00 5.92 -1.87
CA LEU A 306 -14.03 4.64 -1.14
C LEU A 306 -14.58 3.51 -2.02
N PRO A 307 -13.90 3.16 -3.12
CA PRO A 307 -14.43 2.23 -4.10
C PRO A 307 -14.76 0.86 -3.51
N GLY A 308 -14.02 0.38 -2.52
CA GLY A 308 -14.32 -0.87 -1.84
C GLY A 308 -15.67 -0.87 -1.11
N VAL A 309 -16.04 0.25 -0.47
CA VAL A 309 -17.37 0.39 0.20
C VAL A 309 -18.48 0.41 -0.84
N GLU A 310 -18.32 1.21 -1.89
CA GLU A 310 -19.32 1.36 -2.95
C GLU A 310 -19.55 0.04 -3.69
N LEU A 311 -18.48 -0.68 -4.03
CA LEU A 311 -18.55 -1.99 -4.67
C LEU A 311 -19.25 -3.03 -3.77
N LEU A 312 -18.90 -3.07 -2.49
CA LEU A 312 -19.47 -4.03 -1.55
C LEU A 312 -20.95 -3.74 -1.24
N ALA A 313 -21.39 -2.48 -1.37
CA ALA A 313 -22.80 -2.11 -1.23
C ALA A 313 -23.70 -2.69 -2.35
N LEU A 314 -23.13 -3.12 -3.47
CA LEU A 314 -23.87 -3.81 -4.54
C LEU A 314 -24.25 -5.26 -4.17
N ILE A 315 -23.61 -5.84 -3.14
CA ILE A 315 -23.82 -7.24 -2.75
C ILE A 315 -25.03 -7.35 -1.82
N PRO A 316 -26.08 -8.10 -2.19
CA PRO A 316 -27.29 -8.22 -1.37
C PRO A 316 -26.99 -8.79 0.03
N GLY A 317 -27.59 -8.18 1.07
CA GLY A 317 -27.50 -8.62 2.45
C GLY A 317 -26.20 -8.28 3.18
N LEU A 318 -25.21 -7.69 2.48
CA LEU A 318 -23.94 -7.31 3.07
C LEU A 318 -24.04 -5.95 3.78
N ASP A 319 -23.69 -5.92 5.05
CA ASP A 319 -23.63 -4.68 5.86
C ASP A 319 -22.17 -4.28 6.09
N VAL A 320 -21.71 -3.27 5.37
CA VAL A 320 -20.33 -2.73 5.46
C VAL A 320 -20.36 -1.31 5.99
N GLN A 321 -19.74 -1.08 7.14
CA GLN A 321 -19.63 0.22 7.79
C GLN A 321 -18.20 0.74 7.71
N ASP A 322 -18.00 1.95 7.16
CA ASP A 322 -16.69 2.61 7.23
C ASP A 322 -16.36 2.99 8.68
N ALA A 323 -15.14 2.68 9.11
CA ALA A 323 -14.65 3.01 10.45
C ALA A 323 -14.44 4.51 10.64
N ASP A 324 -14.09 5.23 9.59
CA ASP A 324 -13.70 6.65 9.59
C ASP A 324 -12.86 7.07 10.82
N ALA A 325 -11.97 6.21 11.25
CA ALA A 325 -11.23 6.34 12.51
C ALA A 325 -9.70 6.54 12.31
N GLY A 326 -9.32 7.09 11.17
CA GLY A 326 -7.95 7.51 10.90
C GLY A 326 -7.03 6.38 10.41
N CYS A 327 -5.76 6.41 10.78
CA CYS A 327 -4.72 5.52 10.29
C CYS A 327 -4.55 4.27 11.15
N CYS A 328 -4.25 3.10 10.54
CA CYS A 328 -3.90 1.88 11.29
C CYS A 328 -2.52 1.93 11.97
N GLY A 329 -1.67 2.90 11.62
CA GLY A 329 -0.37 3.14 12.21
C GLY A 329 0.81 2.40 11.59
N ILE A 330 0.60 1.33 10.81
CA ILE A 330 1.70 0.48 10.30
C ILE A 330 2.60 1.16 9.27
N SER A 331 2.03 1.97 8.37
CA SER A 331 2.73 2.67 7.29
C SER A 331 3.79 1.81 6.59
N GLY A 332 3.34 0.77 5.92
CA GLY A 332 4.19 -0.21 5.26
C GLY A 332 5.02 -1.02 6.28
N ASN A 333 6.26 -0.64 6.48
CA ASN A 333 7.18 -1.32 7.42
C ASN A 333 7.58 -0.47 8.64
N TYR A 334 6.98 0.71 8.80
CA TYR A 334 7.30 1.62 9.91
C TYR A 334 7.05 0.97 11.27
N GLY A 335 5.89 0.37 11.47
CA GLY A 335 5.51 -0.29 12.73
C GLY A 335 6.26 -1.60 13.01
N PHE A 336 7.05 -2.12 12.06
CA PHE A 336 7.90 -3.29 12.31
C PHE A 336 9.21 -2.94 13.01
N LYS A 337 9.58 -1.64 13.05
CA LYS A 337 10.79 -1.16 13.72
C LYS A 337 10.57 -1.06 15.23
N ASP A 338 11.52 -1.54 16.03
CA ASP A 338 11.40 -1.59 17.48
C ASP A 338 11.21 -0.20 18.11
N ASP A 339 11.96 0.79 17.65
CA ASP A 339 11.87 2.19 18.08
C ASP A 339 10.58 2.92 17.63
N LYS A 340 9.76 2.29 16.79
CA LYS A 340 8.54 2.86 16.19
C LYS A 340 7.28 2.04 16.45
N TYR A 341 7.43 0.83 16.98
CA TYR A 341 6.30 -0.05 17.22
C TYR A 341 5.24 0.58 18.15
N ASP A 342 5.65 1.10 19.31
CA ASP A 342 4.71 1.70 20.26
C ASP A 342 4.05 2.96 19.68
N ILE A 343 4.80 3.77 18.88
CA ILE A 343 4.24 4.92 18.16
C ILE A 343 3.20 4.45 17.13
N SER A 344 3.50 3.38 16.41
CA SER A 344 2.59 2.78 15.43
C SER A 344 1.29 2.29 16.07
N MET A 345 1.37 1.65 17.23
CA MET A 345 0.21 1.20 17.99
C MET A 345 -0.63 2.37 18.53
N GLU A 346 0.02 3.44 18.99
CA GLU A 346 -0.65 4.65 19.44
C GLU A 346 -1.40 5.34 18.28
N ILE A 347 -0.77 5.45 17.10
CA ILE A 347 -1.44 5.98 15.90
C ILE A 347 -2.71 5.16 15.57
N GLY A 348 -2.64 3.83 15.68
CA GLY A 348 -3.75 2.94 15.38
C GLY A 348 -4.82 2.83 16.47
N SER A 349 -4.56 3.34 17.67
CA SER A 349 -5.40 3.11 18.86
C SER A 349 -6.86 3.53 18.68
N GLY A 350 -7.09 4.67 18.04
CA GLY A 350 -8.43 5.16 17.72
C GLY A 350 -9.21 4.21 16.80
N LEU A 351 -8.55 3.72 15.74
CA LEU A 351 -9.14 2.74 14.83
C LEU A 351 -9.42 1.41 15.55
N PHE A 352 -8.48 0.90 16.34
CA PHE A 352 -8.66 -0.35 17.08
C PHE A 352 -9.82 -0.26 18.08
N LYS A 353 -9.97 0.91 18.72
CA LYS A 353 -11.10 1.19 19.60
C LYS A 353 -12.42 1.21 18.84
N ALA A 354 -12.51 1.95 17.73
CA ALA A 354 -13.71 2.03 16.92
C ALA A 354 -14.18 0.65 16.40
N ILE A 355 -13.23 -0.19 15.97
CA ILE A 355 -13.53 -1.57 15.55
C ILE A 355 -14.11 -2.38 16.71
N LYS A 356 -13.49 -2.33 17.90
CA LYS A 356 -13.98 -3.06 19.08
C LYS A 356 -15.36 -2.57 19.52
N ASP A 357 -15.58 -1.27 19.54
CA ASP A 357 -16.84 -0.66 19.94
C ASP A 357 -17.99 -0.99 18.95
N SER A 358 -17.68 -1.26 17.69
CA SER A 358 -18.67 -1.64 16.67
C SER A 358 -19.28 -3.03 16.88
N GLY A 359 -18.61 -3.90 17.66
CA GLY A 359 -19.00 -5.30 17.84
C GLY A 359 -18.83 -6.17 16.59
N ARG A 360 -18.18 -5.67 15.51
CA ARG A 360 -17.90 -6.42 14.29
C ARG A 360 -16.57 -7.15 14.46
N ASP A 361 -16.53 -8.44 14.14
CA ASP A 361 -15.36 -9.31 14.34
C ASP A 361 -14.43 -9.38 13.13
N THR A 362 -14.81 -8.76 12.03
CA THR A 362 -14.06 -8.82 10.77
C THR A 362 -13.98 -7.43 10.13
N VAL A 363 -12.77 -7.07 9.69
CA VAL A 363 -12.48 -5.81 9.01
C VAL A 363 -12.05 -6.07 7.57
N VAL A 364 -12.55 -5.25 6.67
CA VAL A 364 -12.22 -5.27 5.24
C VAL A 364 -11.29 -4.10 4.91
N SER A 365 -10.22 -4.35 4.17
CA SER A 365 -9.30 -3.31 3.71
C SER A 365 -8.42 -3.83 2.57
N GLU A 366 -8.12 -2.97 1.58
CA GLU A 366 -7.30 -3.30 0.40
C GLU A 366 -5.81 -3.47 0.74
N CYS A 367 -5.35 -2.83 1.81
CA CYS A 367 -3.94 -2.83 2.16
C CYS A 367 -3.56 -4.04 3.03
N GLY A 368 -2.69 -4.91 2.54
CA GLY A 368 -2.24 -6.11 3.26
C GLY A 368 -1.56 -5.80 4.60
N THR A 369 -0.73 -4.76 4.67
CA THR A 369 -0.07 -4.37 5.94
C THR A 369 -1.05 -3.72 6.91
N CYS A 370 -2.05 -2.96 6.44
CA CYS A 370 -3.14 -2.48 7.30
C CYS A 370 -3.91 -3.65 7.89
N ARG A 371 -4.24 -4.69 7.09
CA ARG A 371 -4.90 -5.91 7.57
C ARG A 371 -4.10 -6.61 8.66
N LEU A 372 -2.77 -6.73 8.51
CA LEU A 372 -1.90 -7.28 9.56
C LEU A 372 -1.97 -6.47 10.86
N GLN A 373 -1.86 -5.15 10.76
CA GLN A 373 -1.86 -4.26 11.91
C GLN A 373 -3.20 -4.24 12.64
N ILE A 374 -4.29 -4.20 11.89
CA ILE A 374 -5.66 -4.22 12.43
C ILE A 374 -5.94 -5.56 13.12
N GLY A 375 -5.59 -6.67 12.47
CA GLY A 375 -5.72 -7.99 13.07
C GLY A 375 -4.96 -8.13 14.38
N HIS A 376 -3.75 -7.53 14.44
CA HIS A 376 -2.93 -7.51 15.65
C HIS A 376 -3.49 -6.58 16.75
N GLY A 377 -3.82 -5.32 16.39
CA GLY A 377 -4.20 -4.29 17.35
C GLY A 377 -5.63 -4.41 17.88
N ALA A 378 -6.57 -4.80 17.04
CA ALA A 378 -7.97 -5.00 17.41
C ALA A 378 -8.32 -6.45 17.75
N ASN A 379 -7.46 -7.42 17.42
CA ASN A 379 -7.68 -8.86 17.55
C ASN A 379 -8.93 -9.35 16.81
N VAL A 380 -9.04 -8.96 15.54
CA VAL A 380 -10.16 -9.30 14.64
C VAL A 380 -9.66 -9.98 13.37
N LYS A 381 -10.55 -10.63 12.64
CA LYS A 381 -10.25 -11.13 11.30
C LYS A 381 -10.15 -9.98 10.30
N THR A 382 -9.38 -10.18 9.24
CA THR A 382 -9.26 -9.18 8.18
C THR A 382 -9.34 -9.81 6.81
N LEU A 383 -10.02 -9.15 5.88
CA LEU A 383 -10.24 -9.62 4.51
C LEU A 383 -9.92 -8.51 3.50
N HIS A 384 -9.66 -8.89 2.26
CA HIS A 384 -9.65 -7.97 1.12
C HIS A 384 -11.08 -7.84 0.54
N PRO A 385 -11.52 -6.68 0.02
CA PRO A 385 -12.83 -6.53 -0.62
C PRO A 385 -13.13 -7.61 -1.67
N LEU A 386 -12.17 -7.90 -2.56
CA LEU A 386 -12.31 -8.92 -3.60
C LEU A 386 -12.65 -10.32 -3.07
N THR A 387 -12.26 -10.64 -1.84
CA THR A 387 -12.64 -11.91 -1.21
C THR A 387 -14.15 -12.01 -1.02
N LEU A 388 -14.81 -10.89 -0.69
CA LEU A 388 -16.25 -10.84 -0.54
C LEU A 388 -16.96 -10.85 -1.90
N VAL A 389 -16.44 -10.13 -2.88
CA VAL A 389 -16.94 -10.14 -4.26
C VAL A 389 -16.91 -11.57 -4.83
N ARG A 390 -15.76 -12.27 -4.70
CA ARG A 390 -15.67 -13.67 -5.14
C ARG A 390 -16.66 -14.58 -4.41
N LYS A 391 -16.76 -14.45 -3.08
CA LYS A 391 -17.73 -15.24 -2.29
C LYS A 391 -19.17 -15.00 -2.74
N SER A 392 -19.51 -13.77 -3.08
CA SER A 392 -20.86 -13.43 -3.58
C SER A 392 -21.12 -14.09 -4.93
N TYR A 393 -20.19 -14.09 -5.86
CA TYR A 393 -20.34 -14.84 -7.12
C TYR A 393 -20.49 -16.36 -6.89
N GLU A 394 -19.75 -16.94 -5.96
CA GLU A 394 -19.88 -18.34 -5.60
C GLU A 394 -21.24 -18.66 -4.95
N ALA A 395 -21.80 -17.71 -4.18
CA ALA A 395 -23.10 -17.88 -3.54
C ALA A 395 -24.27 -17.80 -4.52
N TYR A 396 -24.11 -17.06 -5.65
CA TYR A 396 -25.13 -16.99 -6.71
C TYR A 396 -25.37 -18.30 -7.41
N HIS A 397 -24.34 -19.15 -7.49
CA HIS A 397 -24.39 -20.45 -8.17
C HIS A 397 -24.80 -21.62 -7.27
N LYS A 398 -25.10 -21.37 -6.02
CA LYS A 398 -25.59 -22.36 -5.04
C LYS A 398 -27.11 -22.27 -4.87
#